data_dd4c38eab05d0f2a9cf00283f94a1dce
#
_entry.id   dd4c38eab05d0f2a9cf00283f94a1dce
#
_cell.length_a   1.000
_cell.length_b   1.000
_cell.length_c   1.000
_cell.angle_alpha   90.00
_cell.angle_beta   90.00
_cell.angle_gamma   90.00
#
_symmetry.space_group_name_H-M   'P 1'
#
loop_
_entity.id
_entity.type
_entity.pdbx_description
1 polymer ?
#
loop_
_entity_poly.entity_id
_entity_poly.type
_entity_poly.pdbx_seq_one_letter_code
_entity_poly.pdbx_strand_id
1 'polypeptide(L)'
;MQWPCQIKLVPVRAPYFDGANLLVAADCTAFAYGNFHNDFMKGRVTLVGCPKLDGVNYAEKLTQIFLNNNIRSVTVARMTVPCCGGLPFAVKNAVEASGKKIPVYVVTIDPKGNLV
;
A
#
# COMPACT_ATOMS: atom_id res chain seq x y z
N MET A 1 -12.56 9.55 -1.31
CA MET A 1 -11.16 9.18 -1.55
C MET A 1 -10.25 10.29 -1.05
N GLN A 2 -9.16 9.94 -0.40
CA GLN A 2 -8.22 10.95 0.08
C GLN A 2 -7.24 11.38 -1.04
N TRP A 3 -6.66 12.54 -0.88
CA TRP A 3 -5.68 13.08 -1.81
C TRP A 3 -4.63 13.90 -1.04
N PRO A 4 -3.31 13.81 -1.35
CA PRO A 4 -2.70 12.96 -2.38
C PRO A 4 -2.69 11.49 -1.99
N CYS A 5 -2.49 10.59 -2.98
CA CYS A 5 -2.43 9.15 -2.73
C CYS A 5 -1.02 8.55 -2.92
N GLN A 6 -0.09 9.28 -3.50
CA GLN A 6 1.30 8.80 -3.65
C GLN A 6 1.98 8.68 -2.28
N ILE A 7 2.67 7.55 -2.04
CA ILE A 7 3.34 7.30 -0.75
C ILE A 7 4.30 8.44 -0.39
N LYS A 8 5.05 8.93 -1.36
CA LYS A 8 6.02 10.00 -1.12
C LYS A 8 5.39 11.35 -0.78
N LEU A 9 4.14 11.57 -1.18
CA LEU A 9 3.47 12.86 -1.05
C LEU A 9 2.48 12.93 0.11
N VAL A 10 1.96 11.79 0.54
CA VAL A 10 0.95 11.76 1.61
C VAL A 10 1.56 12.22 2.95
N PRO A 11 0.82 12.96 3.79
CA PRO A 11 1.32 13.31 5.12
C PRO A 11 1.44 12.07 6.00
N VAL A 12 2.40 12.08 6.93
CA VAL A 12 2.61 10.96 7.85
C VAL A 12 1.50 10.84 8.90
N ARG A 13 0.75 11.90 9.12
CA ARG A 13 -0.38 11.91 10.04
C ARG A 13 -1.56 12.64 9.40
N ALA A 14 -2.72 11.98 9.40
CA ALA A 14 -3.94 12.58 8.87
C ALA A 14 -5.17 11.91 9.50
N PRO A 15 -6.28 12.66 9.66
CA PRO A 15 -7.50 12.10 10.26
C PRO A 15 -8.05 10.89 9.50
N TYR A 16 -7.91 10.85 8.18
CA TYR A 16 -8.43 9.73 7.39
C TYR A 16 -7.68 8.41 7.63
N PHE A 17 -6.52 8.43 8.26
CA PHE A 17 -5.81 7.21 8.63
C PHE A 17 -6.37 6.55 9.90
N ASP A 18 -7.07 7.29 10.74
CA ASP A 18 -7.54 6.75 12.02
C ASP A 18 -8.57 5.65 11.82
N GLY A 19 -8.28 4.46 12.33
CA GLY A 19 -9.14 3.29 12.15
C GLY A 19 -9.18 2.75 10.74
N ALA A 20 -8.28 3.18 9.85
CA ALA A 20 -8.33 2.85 8.43
C ALA A 20 -7.90 1.43 8.12
N ASN A 21 -8.57 0.83 7.16
CA ASN A 21 -8.05 -0.29 6.39
C ASN A 21 -7.26 0.30 5.23
N LEU A 22 -5.94 0.11 5.25
CA LEU A 22 -5.04 0.74 4.31
C LEU A 22 -4.79 -0.18 3.11
N LEU A 23 -4.79 0.40 1.91
CA LEU A 23 -4.35 -0.27 0.69
C LEU A 23 -3.05 0.37 0.24
N VAL A 24 -2.00 -0.43 0.10
CA VAL A 24 -0.73 0.00 -0.49
C VAL A 24 -0.59 -0.71 -1.82
N ALA A 25 -0.70 0.02 -2.91
CA ALA A 25 -0.78 -0.54 -4.25
C ALA A 25 0.39 -0.12 -5.12
N ALA A 26 0.94 -1.08 -5.89
CA ALA A 26 1.87 -0.75 -6.96
C ALA A 26 1.13 0.03 -8.06
N ASP A 27 1.81 1.00 -8.68
CA ASP A 27 1.18 1.92 -9.64
C ASP A 27 0.40 1.21 -10.74
N CYS A 28 0.90 0.08 -11.23
CA CYS A 28 0.33 -0.63 -12.37
C CYS A 28 -0.91 -1.48 -12.03
N THR A 29 -1.19 -1.74 -10.76
CA THR A 29 -2.25 -2.68 -10.37
C THR A 29 -3.63 -2.21 -10.79
N ALA A 30 -3.92 -0.92 -10.66
CA ALA A 30 -5.21 -0.36 -11.06
C ALA A 30 -5.43 -0.42 -12.58
N PHE A 31 -4.37 -0.33 -13.36
CA PHE A 31 -4.44 -0.43 -14.81
C PHE A 31 -4.61 -1.87 -15.28
N ALA A 32 -4.00 -2.82 -14.59
CA ALA A 32 -4.06 -4.23 -14.97
C ALA A 32 -5.38 -4.90 -14.53
N TYR A 33 -5.92 -4.51 -13.37
CA TYR A 33 -7.11 -5.14 -12.79
C TYR A 33 -8.34 -4.26 -13.02
N GLY A 34 -9.27 -4.71 -13.86
CA GLY A 34 -10.41 -3.88 -14.31
C GLY A 34 -11.37 -3.44 -13.22
N ASN A 35 -11.54 -4.22 -12.15
CA ASN A 35 -12.47 -3.89 -11.06
C ASN A 35 -11.76 -3.38 -9.80
N PHE A 36 -10.64 -2.69 -9.97
CA PHE A 36 -9.76 -2.30 -8.87
C PHE A 36 -10.46 -1.45 -7.82
N HIS A 37 -11.25 -0.48 -8.23
CA HIS A 37 -11.98 0.39 -7.31
C HIS A 37 -12.91 -0.40 -6.38
N ASN A 38 -13.73 -1.28 -6.94
CA ASN A 38 -14.71 -2.02 -6.15
C ASN A 38 -14.07 -3.10 -5.29
N ASP A 39 -13.08 -3.82 -5.82
CA ASP A 39 -12.51 -4.97 -5.12
C ASP A 39 -11.44 -4.58 -4.11
N PHE A 40 -10.70 -3.49 -4.34
CA PHE A 40 -9.57 -3.11 -3.50
C PHE A 40 -9.68 -1.74 -2.85
N MET A 41 -10.14 -0.72 -3.57
CA MET A 41 -10.14 0.65 -3.04
C MET A 41 -11.34 0.96 -2.16
N LYS A 42 -12.50 0.37 -2.44
CA LYS A 42 -13.72 0.65 -1.70
C LYS A 42 -13.55 0.32 -0.22
N GLY A 43 -13.83 1.29 0.65
CA GLY A 43 -13.71 1.13 2.09
C GLY A 43 -12.27 1.18 2.61
N ARG A 44 -11.30 1.52 1.76
CA ARG A 44 -9.89 1.60 2.13
C ARG A 44 -9.29 2.96 1.82
N VAL A 45 -8.32 3.35 2.61
CA VAL A 45 -7.44 4.50 2.30
C VAL A 45 -6.32 3.97 1.41
N THR A 46 -6.14 4.58 0.24
CA THR A 46 -5.25 4.05 -0.79
C THR A 46 -3.96 4.87 -0.90
N LEU A 47 -2.83 4.19 -0.80
CA LEU A 47 -1.50 4.73 -1.09
C LEU A 47 -0.92 3.98 -2.28
N VAL A 48 -0.33 4.70 -3.22
CA VAL A 48 0.27 4.11 -4.42
C VAL A 48 1.74 4.48 -4.54
N GLY A 49 2.51 3.59 -5.16
CA GLY A 49 3.90 3.83 -5.42
C GLY A 49 4.51 2.74 -6.28
N CYS A 50 5.70 3.03 -6.79
CA CYS A 50 6.51 2.06 -7.53
C CYS A 50 7.95 2.14 -7.00
N PRO A 51 8.43 1.14 -6.24
CA PRO A 51 9.77 1.20 -5.66
C PRO A 51 10.86 1.38 -6.69
N LYS A 52 10.70 0.76 -7.86
CA LYS A 52 11.68 0.86 -8.94
C LYS A 52 11.68 2.23 -9.58
N LEU A 53 10.48 2.77 -9.88
CA LEU A 53 10.36 4.08 -10.54
C LEU A 53 10.80 5.21 -9.61
N ASP A 54 10.38 5.17 -8.37
CA ASP A 54 10.73 6.18 -7.37
C ASP A 54 12.18 6.04 -6.88
N GLY A 55 12.77 4.86 -7.02
CA GLY A 55 14.14 4.62 -6.60
C GLY A 55 14.37 4.73 -5.10
N VAL A 56 13.32 4.52 -4.29
CA VAL A 56 13.38 4.67 -2.84
C VAL A 56 12.81 3.45 -2.14
N ASN A 57 13.21 3.27 -0.88
CA ASN A 57 12.62 2.29 0.01
C ASN A 57 11.52 2.99 0.82
N TYR A 58 10.28 2.56 0.66
CA TYR A 58 9.15 3.15 1.35
C TYR A 58 9.04 2.78 2.84
N ALA A 59 9.88 1.86 3.33
CA ALA A 59 9.74 1.34 4.69
C ALA A 59 9.79 2.44 5.75
N GLU A 60 10.67 3.42 5.59
CA GLU A 60 10.80 4.53 6.54
C GLU A 60 9.53 5.38 6.59
N LYS A 61 9.01 5.78 5.43
CA LYS A 61 7.78 6.58 5.34
C LYS A 61 6.59 5.82 5.90
N LEU A 62 6.43 4.56 5.53
CA LEU A 62 5.34 3.71 6.01
C LEU A 62 5.44 3.49 7.52
N THR A 63 6.65 3.33 8.06
CA THR A 63 6.86 3.22 9.52
C THR A 63 6.32 4.46 10.23
N GLN A 64 6.60 5.65 9.71
CA GLN A 64 6.10 6.89 10.29
C GLN A 64 4.57 6.97 10.24
N ILE A 65 3.97 6.53 9.14
CA ILE A 65 2.51 6.49 9.01
C ILE A 65 1.91 5.53 10.05
N PHE A 66 2.49 4.34 10.22
CA PHE A 66 1.99 3.36 11.19
C PHE A 66 2.18 3.82 12.63
N LEU A 67 3.27 4.53 12.93
CA LEU A 67 3.52 5.08 14.27
C LEU A 67 2.56 6.20 14.64
N ASN A 68 2.21 7.05 13.69
CA ASN A 68 1.45 8.27 13.93
C ASN A 68 -0.07 8.09 13.81
N ASN A 69 -0.55 6.93 13.34
CA ASN A 69 -1.95 6.71 13.10
C ASN A 69 -2.39 5.33 13.60
N ASN A 70 -3.68 5.21 13.89
CA ASN A 70 -4.28 3.93 14.29
C ASN A 70 -4.76 3.18 13.04
N ILE A 71 -3.86 2.43 12.39
CA ILE A 71 -4.16 1.67 11.19
C ILE A 71 -4.72 0.30 11.58
N ARG A 72 -5.88 -0.05 11.04
CA ARG A 72 -6.57 -1.31 11.35
C ARG A 72 -6.00 -2.51 10.60
N SER A 73 -5.69 -2.33 9.32
CA SER A 73 -5.11 -3.38 8.47
C SER A 73 -4.39 -2.77 7.29
N VAL A 74 -3.52 -3.57 6.65
CA VAL A 74 -2.85 -3.17 5.42
C VAL A 74 -3.03 -4.29 4.40
N THR A 75 -3.52 -3.93 3.21
CA THR A 75 -3.55 -4.82 2.04
C THR A 75 -2.54 -4.29 1.03
N VAL A 76 -1.67 -5.16 0.55
CA VAL A 76 -0.68 -4.79 -0.48
C VAL A 76 -1.13 -5.40 -1.80
N ALA A 77 -1.33 -4.57 -2.81
CA ALA A 77 -1.62 -5.01 -4.17
C ALA A 77 -0.37 -4.86 -5.02
N ARG A 78 0.13 -5.95 -5.58
CA ARG A 78 1.35 -5.97 -6.37
C ARG A 78 1.14 -6.73 -7.67
N MET A 79 2.01 -6.46 -8.65
CA MET A 79 2.07 -7.23 -9.89
C MET A 79 2.97 -8.44 -9.72
N THR A 80 2.83 -9.44 -10.60
CA THR A 80 3.75 -10.60 -10.63
C THR A 80 5.16 -10.24 -11.07
N VAL A 81 5.33 -9.07 -11.71
CA VAL A 81 6.63 -8.62 -12.22
C VAL A 81 7.58 -8.24 -11.06
N PRO A 82 8.90 -8.46 -11.24
CA PRO A 82 9.87 -8.25 -10.15
C PRO A 82 9.95 -6.82 -9.61
N CYS A 83 9.65 -5.82 -10.42
CA CYS A 83 9.76 -4.41 -10.01
C CYS A 83 8.86 -4.03 -8.84
N CYS A 84 7.80 -4.80 -8.58
CA CYS A 84 6.88 -4.57 -7.46
C CYS A 84 7.23 -5.41 -6.22
N GLY A 85 8.24 -6.28 -6.32
CA GLY A 85 8.56 -7.24 -5.25
C GLY A 85 9.00 -6.60 -3.94
N GLY A 86 9.56 -5.39 -3.98
CA GLY A 86 9.98 -4.67 -2.79
C GLY A 86 8.85 -4.06 -1.98
N LEU A 87 7.65 -3.91 -2.55
CA LEU A 87 6.54 -3.24 -1.88
C LEU A 87 5.99 -4.04 -0.69
N PRO A 88 5.65 -5.34 -0.82
CA PRO A 88 5.25 -6.13 0.35
C PRO A 88 6.33 -6.20 1.41
N PHE A 89 7.59 -6.29 1.00
CA PHE A 89 8.72 -6.32 1.91
C PHE A 89 8.83 -5.02 2.72
N ALA A 90 8.69 -3.88 2.06
CA ALA A 90 8.71 -2.57 2.73
C ALA A 90 7.58 -2.43 3.74
N VAL A 91 6.37 -2.89 3.38
CA VAL A 91 5.21 -2.85 4.28
C VAL A 91 5.44 -3.73 5.51
N LYS A 92 5.91 -4.95 5.32
CA LYS A 92 6.18 -5.87 6.44
C LYS A 92 7.25 -5.32 7.37
N ASN A 93 8.33 -4.77 6.81
CA ASN A 93 9.38 -4.14 7.61
C ASN A 93 8.87 -2.93 8.38
N ALA A 94 8.00 -2.13 7.78
CA ALA A 94 7.42 -0.96 8.42
C ALA A 94 6.51 -1.34 9.59
N VAL A 95 5.68 -2.38 9.43
CA VAL A 95 4.83 -2.88 10.50
C VAL A 95 5.68 -3.37 11.67
N GLU A 96 6.72 -4.14 11.39
CA GLU A 96 7.64 -4.65 12.40
C GLU A 96 8.36 -3.51 13.12
N ALA A 97 8.88 -2.54 12.38
CA ALA A 97 9.58 -1.38 12.94
C ALA A 97 8.68 -0.50 13.79
N SER A 98 7.38 -0.44 13.48
CA SER A 98 6.42 0.33 14.27
C SER A 98 6.11 -0.28 15.63
N GLY A 99 6.42 -1.56 15.82
CA GLY A 99 6.08 -2.30 17.03
C GLY A 99 4.60 -2.60 17.21
N LYS A 100 3.78 -2.29 16.22
CA LYS A 100 2.34 -2.53 16.25
C LYS A 100 1.99 -3.84 15.59
N LYS A 101 0.89 -4.47 16.03
CA LYS A 101 0.37 -5.71 15.45
C LYS A 101 -0.69 -5.36 14.41
N ILE A 102 -0.25 -5.07 13.18
CA ILE A 102 -1.13 -4.73 12.08
C ILE A 102 -1.17 -5.91 11.11
N PRO A 103 -2.34 -6.51 10.84
CA PRO A 103 -2.41 -7.60 9.86
C PRO A 103 -2.09 -7.09 8.45
N VAL A 104 -1.27 -7.85 7.72
CA VAL A 104 -0.83 -7.54 6.37
C VAL A 104 -1.31 -8.63 5.42
N TYR A 105 -2.02 -8.22 4.37
CA TYR A 105 -2.51 -9.11 3.32
C TYR A 105 -1.85 -8.73 2.00
N VAL A 106 -1.38 -9.71 1.24
CA VAL A 106 -0.74 -9.46 -0.05
C VAL A 106 -1.59 -10.07 -1.16
N VAL A 107 -1.94 -9.26 -2.15
CA VAL A 107 -2.67 -9.67 -3.34
C VAL A 107 -1.77 -9.47 -4.55
N THR A 108 -1.66 -10.49 -5.40
CA THR A 108 -0.82 -10.45 -6.60
C THR A 108 -1.69 -10.47 -7.84
N ILE A 109 -1.39 -9.60 -8.80
CA ILE A 109 -2.12 -9.43 -10.06
C ILE A 109 -1.14 -9.67 -11.21
N ASP A 110 -1.52 -10.48 -12.20
CA ASP A 110 -0.70 -10.69 -13.38
C ASP A 110 -0.93 -9.58 -14.43
N PRO A 111 -0.05 -9.45 -15.45
CA PRO A 111 -0.22 -8.40 -16.46
C PRO A 111 -1.49 -8.55 -17.33
N LYS A 112 -2.14 -9.70 -17.29
CA LYS A 112 -3.41 -9.93 -17.99
C LYS A 112 -4.62 -9.53 -17.16
N GLY A 113 -4.41 -9.07 -15.91
CA GLY A 113 -5.46 -8.61 -15.04
C GLY A 113 -6.11 -9.68 -14.18
N ASN A 114 -5.46 -10.81 -13.98
CA ASN A 114 -5.98 -11.90 -13.16
C ASN A 114 -5.32 -11.92 -11.77
N LEU A 115 -6.11 -12.27 -10.76
CA LEU A 115 -5.57 -12.57 -9.44
C LEU A 115 -4.82 -13.90 -9.47
N VAL A 116 -3.69 -13.92 -8.82
CA VAL A 116 -2.82 -15.10 -8.80
C VAL A 116 -2.66 -15.66 -7.40
#